data_cf1d9288ceea065b80c8f0b0511ea9ae
#
_entry.id   cf1d9288ceea065b80c8f0b0511ea9ae
#
_cell.length_a   1.000
_cell.length_b   1.000
_cell.length_c   1.000
_cell.angle_alpha   90.00
_cell.angle_beta   90.00
_cell.angle_gamma   90.00
#
_symmetry.space_group_name_H-M   'P 1'
#
loop_
_entity.id
_entity.type
_entity.pdbx_description
1 polymer ?
#
loop_
_entity_poly.entity_id
_entity_poly.type
_entity_poly.pdbx_seq_one_letter_code
_entity_poly.pdbx_strand_id
1 'polypeptide(L)'
;MHQYRKPNPIVMQLDKLKVSAPSVLRLIPDELLAKLARDTKVDYCAKVLKGERLFYLLVYAFLCADRLSQRKLEAVFASQQFKSLFNFSVDMKVTRSSISTRLSTIGLDFFEQAYELIYSKLSSLYTEKEICDMYLVRVDSSIVSETCNKLKQGFTVGKKSEGKDARRQIKYTMAYDGFAAKLTEVLSEPTYLSEDMAMPKVLDGLIKKDKNHQNLYVFDRGLTALDNYKKFSQTDAMFVGRINTNRKMKVVRSLMTEGTDRDLGKLELTDDVIVHLYNRGHEEDQQEFRVVKARFKEAKDTTRKPSRRANFKKVEQDVYFITNVTNATGELCLTPQEIAEAYRRRWDIEVFYRFLKQELSFSHFISTSDNGIKVILYMTLITAMLIMIYKRLNGIGYSDAKFCFKLQLEDWIIDLNVAIKTCGPEYKKAMQAVRNRIP
;
A
#
# COMPACT_ATOMS: atom_id res chain seq x y z
N MET A 1 2.09 -24.60 -20.61
CA MET A 1 2.76 -24.97 -19.35
C MET A 1 4.03 -24.13 -19.21
N HIS A 2 3.93 -22.93 -18.66
CA HIS A 2 5.10 -22.27 -18.14
C HIS A 2 5.31 -22.76 -16.72
N GLN A 3 6.21 -23.73 -16.60
CA GLN A 3 6.81 -24.09 -15.33
C GLN A 3 7.32 -22.79 -14.69
N TYR A 4 6.73 -22.41 -13.57
CA TYR A 4 7.42 -21.57 -12.60
C TYR A 4 8.70 -22.33 -12.25
N ARG A 5 9.81 -22.04 -12.93
CA ARG A 5 11.13 -22.38 -12.44
C ARG A 5 11.21 -21.73 -11.06
N LYS A 6 11.18 -22.55 -10.01
CA LYS A 6 11.64 -22.11 -8.70
C LYS A 6 13.02 -21.51 -8.98
N PRO A 7 13.26 -20.23 -8.65
CA PRO A 7 14.61 -19.72 -8.74
C PRO A 7 15.48 -20.69 -7.94
N ASN A 8 16.60 -21.14 -8.52
CA ASN A 8 17.64 -21.80 -7.74
C ASN A 8 17.84 -20.96 -6.49
N PRO A 9 18.02 -21.58 -5.31
CA PRO A 9 18.40 -20.83 -4.14
C PRO A 9 19.75 -20.17 -4.47
N ILE A 10 19.68 -18.93 -4.95
CA ILE A 10 20.84 -18.08 -5.06
C ILE A 10 21.24 -17.88 -3.62
N VAL A 11 22.37 -18.46 -3.21
CA VAL A 11 23.02 -18.11 -1.95
C VAL A 11 23.28 -16.61 -2.05
N MET A 12 22.45 -15.85 -1.36
CA MET A 12 22.46 -14.39 -1.45
C MET A 12 23.68 -13.94 -0.67
N GLN A 13 24.73 -13.54 -1.38
CA GLN A 13 25.92 -12.98 -0.77
C GLN A 13 25.60 -11.53 -0.42
N LEU A 14 25.47 -11.22 0.88
CA LEU A 14 25.17 -9.88 1.40
C LEU A 14 26.16 -8.82 0.93
N ASP A 15 27.39 -9.20 0.70
CA ASP A 15 28.52 -8.39 0.17
C ASP A 15 28.34 -7.98 -1.29
N LYS A 16 27.46 -8.62 -2.05
CA LYS A 16 27.13 -8.24 -3.42
C LYS A 16 25.97 -7.25 -3.56
N LEU A 17 25.36 -6.87 -2.44
CA LEU A 17 24.28 -5.88 -2.43
C LEU A 17 24.86 -4.49 -2.70
N LYS A 18 24.23 -3.73 -3.61
CA LYS A 18 24.68 -2.40 -4.05
C LYS A 18 24.49 -1.33 -2.98
N VAL A 19 23.47 -1.49 -2.14
CA VAL A 19 23.08 -0.52 -1.11
C VAL A 19 22.83 -1.25 0.21
N SER A 20 23.42 -0.72 1.30
CA SER A 20 23.24 -1.30 2.62
C SER A 20 21.98 -0.81 3.32
N ALA A 21 21.47 -1.62 4.26
CA ALA A 21 20.30 -1.26 5.09
C ALA A 21 20.56 0.02 5.93
N PRO A 22 21.74 0.21 6.56
CA PRO A 22 22.07 1.47 7.24
C PRO A 22 22.02 2.69 6.30
N SER A 23 22.48 2.57 5.05
CA SER A 23 22.41 3.66 4.07
C SER A 23 20.96 4.06 3.76
N VAL A 24 20.05 3.07 3.64
CA VAL A 24 18.63 3.34 3.42
C VAL A 24 18.00 4.03 4.64
N LEU A 25 18.34 3.61 5.87
CA LEU A 25 17.84 4.28 7.08
C LEU A 25 18.29 5.75 7.15
N ARG A 26 19.48 6.09 6.66
CA ARG A 26 19.99 7.47 6.62
C ARG A 26 19.27 8.37 5.63
N LEU A 27 18.44 7.82 4.75
CA LEU A 27 17.53 8.62 3.92
C LEU A 27 16.53 9.41 4.75
N ILE A 28 16.37 9.05 6.04
CA ILE A 28 15.60 9.78 7.05
C ILE A 28 16.57 10.42 8.05
N PRO A 29 17.03 11.67 7.80
CA PRO A 29 17.97 12.33 8.70
C PRO A 29 17.35 12.61 10.07
N ASP A 30 18.15 12.50 11.14
CA ASP A 30 17.71 12.82 12.50
C ASP A 30 17.22 14.28 12.60
N GLU A 31 17.87 15.21 11.87
CA GLU A 31 17.49 16.62 11.83
C GLU A 31 16.08 16.84 11.26
N LEU A 32 15.66 16.01 10.30
CA LEU A 32 14.31 16.05 9.74
C LEU A 32 13.28 15.71 10.81
N LEU A 33 13.47 14.60 11.53
CA LEU A 33 12.57 14.20 12.61
C LEU A 33 12.56 15.20 13.77
N ALA A 34 13.74 15.76 14.12
CA ALA A 34 13.85 16.79 15.14
C ALA A 34 13.14 18.08 14.74
N LYS A 35 13.21 18.48 13.46
CA LYS A 35 12.46 19.62 12.92
C LYS A 35 10.97 19.38 13.01
N LEU A 36 10.49 18.26 12.48
CA LEU A 36 9.09 17.87 12.54
C LEU A 36 8.55 17.82 13.97
N ALA A 37 9.36 17.31 14.91
CA ALA A 37 8.96 17.25 16.32
C ALA A 37 8.76 18.63 16.93
N ARG A 38 9.56 19.63 16.53
CA ARG A 38 9.38 21.03 16.96
C ARG A 38 8.14 21.65 16.31
N ASP A 39 8.00 21.49 15.00
CA ASP A 39 6.93 22.11 14.21
C ASP A 39 5.53 21.62 14.64
N THR A 40 5.40 20.30 14.88
CA THR A 40 4.16 19.65 15.31
C THR A 40 3.95 19.65 16.82
N LYS A 41 4.94 20.08 17.61
CA LYS A 41 4.93 20.03 19.09
C LYS A 41 4.61 18.62 19.62
N VAL A 42 4.96 17.57 18.87
CA VAL A 42 4.63 16.17 19.20
C VAL A 42 5.20 15.73 20.53
N ASP A 43 6.30 16.35 20.98
CA ASP A 43 6.99 16.01 22.23
C ASP A 43 6.47 16.78 23.44
N TYR A 44 5.44 17.61 23.29
CA TYR A 44 4.84 18.30 24.42
C TYR A 44 4.41 17.30 25.51
N CYS A 45 4.84 17.49 26.74
CA CYS A 45 4.65 16.57 27.88
C CYS A 45 5.23 15.15 27.72
N ALA A 46 6.02 14.86 26.68
CA ALA A 46 6.63 13.54 26.52
C ALA A 46 7.96 13.41 27.29
N LYS A 47 8.02 12.50 28.27
CA LYS A 47 9.25 12.25 29.05
C LYS A 47 10.21 11.30 28.30
N VAL A 48 9.78 10.10 27.98
CA VAL A 48 10.61 9.05 27.38
C VAL A 48 10.22 8.79 25.93
N LEU A 49 8.94 8.55 25.64
CA LEU A 49 8.43 8.21 24.30
C LEU A 49 8.20 9.50 23.48
N LYS A 50 9.28 10.22 23.16
CA LYS A 50 9.27 11.30 22.19
C LYS A 50 8.92 10.80 20.80
N GLY A 51 8.48 11.66 19.89
CA GLY A 51 8.09 11.33 18.52
C GLY A 51 9.18 10.57 17.79
N GLU A 52 10.40 11.07 17.80
CA GLU A 52 11.58 10.42 17.21
C GLU A 52 11.82 9.00 17.78
N ARG A 53 11.74 8.84 19.09
CA ARG A 53 11.98 7.54 19.72
C ARG A 53 10.91 6.53 19.40
N LEU A 54 9.64 6.97 19.35
CA LEU A 54 8.54 6.11 18.94
C LEU A 54 8.65 5.76 17.45
N PHE A 55 9.08 6.71 16.63
CA PHE A 55 9.36 6.49 15.22
C PHE A 55 10.38 5.34 15.02
N TYR A 56 11.56 5.46 15.60
CA TYR A 56 12.59 4.43 15.48
C TYR A 56 12.20 3.11 16.12
N LEU A 57 11.48 3.15 17.24
CA LEU A 57 10.97 1.93 17.89
C LEU A 57 10.04 1.15 16.93
N LEU A 58 9.14 1.84 16.26
CA LEU A 58 8.19 1.20 15.34
C LEU A 58 8.90 0.69 14.08
N VAL A 59 9.78 1.49 13.45
CA VAL A 59 10.56 1.04 12.27
C VAL A 59 11.36 -0.21 12.60
N TYR A 60 12.14 -0.18 13.67
CA TYR A 60 12.98 -1.30 14.07
C TYR A 60 12.16 -2.55 14.41
N ALA A 61 11.04 -2.36 15.14
CA ALA A 61 10.19 -3.47 15.52
C ALA A 61 9.47 -4.11 14.31
N PHE A 62 9.07 -3.34 13.30
CA PHE A 62 8.52 -3.88 12.06
C PHE A 62 9.54 -4.68 11.24
N LEU A 63 10.81 -4.25 11.27
CA LEU A 63 11.89 -4.95 10.57
C LEU A 63 12.26 -6.26 11.27
N CYS A 64 12.27 -6.28 12.60
CA CYS A 64 12.80 -7.40 13.38
C CYS A 64 11.75 -8.43 13.84
N ALA A 65 10.46 -8.04 13.94
CA ALA A 65 9.41 -8.91 14.47
C ALA A 65 8.50 -9.49 13.37
N ASP A 66 8.31 -10.80 13.37
CA ASP A 66 7.37 -11.44 12.44
C ASP A 66 5.90 -11.11 12.78
N ARG A 67 5.59 -10.97 14.05
CA ARG A 67 4.27 -10.55 14.54
C ARG A 67 4.43 -9.52 15.64
N LEU A 68 4.08 -8.28 15.35
CA LEU A 68 4.22 -7.16 16.28
C LEU A 68 3.07 -7.09 17.29
N SER A 69 3.40 -6.73 18.53
CA SER A 69 2.46 -6.46 19.61
C SER A 69 3.06 -5.44 20.58
N GLN A 70 2.23 -4.81 21.41
CA GLN A 70 2.73 -3.85 22.42
C GLN A 70 3.73 -4.46 23.41
N ARG A 71 3.61 -5.78 23.72
CA ARG A 71 4.60 -6.50 24.55
C ARG A 71 5.95 -6.64 23.82
N LYS A 72 5.92 -6.91 22.54
CA LYS A 72 7.15 -6.95 21.72
C LYS A 72 7.78 -5.57 21.59
N LEU A 73 6.99 -4.49 21.46
CA LEU A 73 7.51 -3.12 21.47
C LEU A 73 8.22 -2.79 22.80
N GLU A 74 7.66 -3.18 23.94
CA GLU A 74 8.32 -3.03 25.25
C GLU A 74 9.64 -3.81 25.30
N ALA A 75 9.66 -5.07 24.87
CA ALA A 75 10.87 -5.89 24.82
C ALA A 75 11.93 -5.32 23.86
N VAL A 76 11.52 -4.85 22.68
CA VAL A 76 12.42 -4.18 21.71
C VAL A 76 13.02 -2.92 22.33
N PHE A 77 12.22 -2.07 22.97
CA PHE A 77 12.74 -0.86 23.61
C PHE A 77 13.71 -1.18 24.77
N ALA A 78 13.49 -2.27 25.48
CA ALA A 78 14.38 -2.73 26.56
C ALA A 78 15.70 -3.33 26.05
N SER A 79 15.75 -3.77 24.79
CA SER A 79 16.92 -4.44 24.24
C SER A 79 18.11 -3.49 24.10
N GLN A 80 19.31 -4.02 24.37
CA GLN A 80 20.56 -3.27 24.21
C GLN A 80 20.80 -2.95 22.73
N GLN A 81 20.43 -3.85 21.82
CA GLN A 81 20.57 -3.67 20.39
C GLN A 81 19.84 -2.41 19.90
N PHE A 82 18.58 -2.26 20.27
CA PHE A 82 17.79 -1.08 19.89
C PHE A 82 18.39 0.21 20.47
N LYS A 83 18.78 0.20 21.76
CA LYS A 83 19.35 1.37 22.42
C LYS A 83 20.70 1.77 21.82
N SER A 84 21.55 0.80 21.49
CA SER A 84 22.83 1.05 20.84
C SER A 84 22.67 1.62 19.45
N LEU A 85 21.75 1.04 18.64
CA LEU A 85 21.52 1.45 17.26
C LEU A 85 21.07 2.92 17.15
N PHE A 86 20.21 3.36 18.07
CA PHE A 86 19.63 4.71 18.05
C PHE A 86 20.22 5.65 19.15
N ASN A 87 21.31 5.24 19.78
CA ASN A 87 22.02 6.02 20.79
C ASN A 87 21.14 6.46 21.96
N PHE A 88 20.31 5.57 22.47
CA PHE A 88 19.48 5.82 23.66
C PHE A 88 20.16 5.35 24.94
N SER A 89 19.93 6.07 26.06
CA SER A 89 20.45 5.68 27.35
C SER A 89 19.97 4.29 27.78
N VAL A 90 20.88 3.49 28.34
CA VAL A 90 20.62 2.14 28.85
C VAL A 90 19.52 2.15 29.94
N ASP A 91 19.47 3.21 30.74
CA ASP A 91 18.54 3.34 31.87
C ASP A 91 17.12 3.69 31.46
N MET A 92 16.90 4.08 30.19
CA MET A 92 15.56 4.38 29.71
C MET A 92 14.68 3.12 29.71
N LYS A 93 13.52 3.22 30.32
CA LYS A 93 12.52 2.16 30.40
C LYS A 93 11.17 2.67 29.92
N VAL A 94 10.43 1.81 29.27
CA VAL A 94 9.02 2.01 28.89
C VAL A 94 8.24 0.78 29.27
N THR A 95 6.96 0.97 29.57
CA THR A 95 6.04 -0.14 29.81
C THR A 95 5.06 -0.26 28.67
N ARG A 96 4.47 -1.44 28.50
CA ARG A 96 3.37 -1.66 27.54
C ARG A 96 2.23 -0.64 27.71
N SER A 97 1.90 -0.30 28.97
CA SER A 97 0.86 0.70 29.25
C SER A 97 1.26 2.08 28.74
N SER A 98 2.50 2.52 28.98
CA SER A 98 2.98 3.82 28.48
C SER A 98 3.04 3.87 26.95
N ILE A 99 3.39 2.76 26.29
CA ILE A 99 3.33 2.65 24.81
C ILE A 99 1.87 2.77 24.34
N SER A 100 0.94 2.03 24.97
CA SER A 100 -0.48 2.09 24.61
C SER A 100 -1.08 3.49 24.77
N THR A 101 -0.81 4.14 25.91
CA THR A 101 -1.25 5.51 26.16
C THR A 101 -0.64 6.46 25.14
N ARG A 102 0.68 6.35 24.88
CA ARG A 102 1.34 7.23 23.92
C ARG A 102 0.78 7.08 22.51
N LEU A 103 0.56 5.86 22.02
CA LEU A 103 -0.06 5.61 20.72
C LEU A 103 -1.46 6.24 20.60
N SER A 104 -2.23 6.28 21.70
CA SER A 104 -3.56 6.87 21.70
C SER A 104 -3.58 8.41 21.77
N THR A 105 -2.49 9.04 22.23
CA THR A 105 -2.46 10.48 22.51
C THR A 105 -1.42 11.28 21.72
N ILE A 106 -0.47 10.63 21.05
CA ILE A 106 0.57 11.32 20.27
C ILE A 106 -0.04 12.05 19.08
N GLY A 107 0.46 13.26 18.78
CA GLY A 107 0.00 14.03 17.63
C GLY A 107 0.23 13.24 16.33
N LEU A 108 -0.85 13.05 15.56
CA LEU A 108 -0.82 12.33 14.29
C LEU A 108 -0.04 13.09 13.22
N ASP A 109 -0.15 14.42 13.23
CA ASP A 109 0.48 15.33 12.25
C ASP A 109 1.97 15.08 12.06
N PHE A 110 2.67 14.66 13.13
CA PHE A 110 4.09 14.31 13.05
C PHE A 110 4.32 13.12 12.08
N PHE A 111 3.49 12.10 12.15
CA PHE A 111 3.63 10.90 11.33
C PHE A 111 3.14 11.13 9.90
N GLU A 112 2.09 11.92 9.72
CA GLU A 112 1.58 12.34 8.42
C GLU A 112 2.62 13.16 7.67
N GLN A 113 3.17 14.19 8.30
CA GLN A 113 4.22 15.01 7.69
C GLN A 113 5.51 14.23 7.45
N ALA A 114 5.90 13.33 8.37
CA ALA A 114 7.03 12.44 8.16
C ALA A 114 6.81 11.54 6.94
N TYR A 115 5.61 10.98 6.79
CA TYR A 115 5.24 10.17 5.62
C TYR A 115 5.35 10.97 4.33
N GLU A 116 4.71 12.14 4.27
CA GLU A 116 4.70 13.00 3.07
C GLU A 116 6.11 13.43 2.66
N LEU A 117 6.95 13.82 3.62
CA LEU A 117 8.34 14.22 3.34
C LEU A 117 9.18 13.04 2.85
N ILE A 118 9.06 11.88 3.47
CA ILE A 118 9.79 10.68 3.06
C ILE A 118 9.28 10.22 1.68
N TYR A 119 7.96 10.20 1.48
CA TYR A 119 7.36 9.87 0.21
C TYR A 119 7.85 10.81 -0.90
N SER A 120 7.76 12.12 -0.69
CA SER A 120 8.22 13.13 -1.66
C SER A 120 9.71 12.97 -2.00
N LYS A 121 10.56 12.76 -1.00
CA LYS A 121 12.00 12.55 -1.18
C LYS A 121 12.33 11.30 -1.97
N LEU A 122 11.58 10.22 -1.77
CA LEU A 122 11.90 8.89 -2.30
C LEU A 122 11.13 8.55 -3.57
N SER A 123 9.97 9.16 -3.81
CA SER A 123 9.18 8.94 -5.04
C SER A 123 9.93 9.32 -6.31
N SER A 124 10.85 10.30 -6.23
CA SER A 124 11.70 10.69 -7.35
C SER A 124 12.59 9.56 -7.88
N LEU A 125 12.86 8.54 -7.07
CA LEU A 125 13.59 7.33 -7.50
C LEU A 125 12.74 6.40 -8.39
N TYR A 126 11.45 6.70 -8.57
CA TYR A 126 10.44 5.87 -9.23
C TYR A 126 9.66 6.65 -10.29
N THR A 127 10.32 7.54 -11.01
CA THR A 127 9.69 8.47 -11.96
C THR A 127 9.31 7.87 -13.31
N GLU A 128 9.41 6.57 -13.49
CA GLU A 128 9.05 5.93 -14.76
C GLU A 128 7.52 5.92 -14.94
N LYS A 129 7.07 6.55 -16.01
CA LYS A 129 5.70 6.45 -16.49
C LYS A 129 5.45 5.02 -16.99
N GLU A 130 4.24 4.54 -16.82
CA GLU A 130 3.97 3.13 -17.01
C GLU A 130 3.20 2.82 -18.29
N ILE A 131 2.29 3.69 -18.71
CA ILE A 131 1.48 3.52 -19.92
C ILE A 131 1.23 4.87 -20.56
N CYS A 132 1.52 5.01 -21.84
CA CYS A 132 1.30 6.24 -22.63
C CYS A 132 1.70 7.52 -21.87
N ASP A 133 2.88 7.51 -21.29
CA ASP A 133 3.36 8.63 -20.48
C ASP A 133 2.53 8.95 -19.23
N MET A 134 1.65 8.05 -18.80
CA MET A 134 0.84 8.20 -17.59
C MET A 134 1.39 7.40 -16.41
N TYR A 135 1.17 7.94 -15.20
CA TYR A 135 1.45 7.27 -13.94
C TYR A 135 0.24 6.43 -13.52
N LEU A 136 0.41 5.11 -13.39
CA LEU A 136 -0.68 4.26 -12.91
C LEU A 136 -0.88 4.41 -11.41
N VAL A 137 -2.10 4.75 -11.00
CA VAL A 137 -2.54 4.81 -9.61
C VAL A 137 -3.61 3.74 -9.39
N ARG A 138 -3.21 2.65 -8.72
CA ARG A 138 -4.11 1.52 -8.41
C ARG A 138 -4.87 1.84 -7.14
N VAL A 139 -6.18 1.68 -7.18
CA VAL A 139 -7.03 1.92 -6.00
C VAL A 139 -7.76 0.64 -5.64
N ASP A 140 -7.59 0.22 -4.39
CA ASP A 140 -8.22 -0.99 -3.85
C ASP A 140 -8.38 -0.88 -2.34
N SER A 141 -9.16 -1.78 -1.77
CA SER A 141 -9.44 -1.81 -0.34
C SER A 141 -9.04 -3.14 0.28
N SER A 142 -8.66 -3.09 1.54
CA SER A 142 -8.39 -4.27 2.34
C SER A 142 -9.03 -4.16 3.71
N ILE A 143 -9.64 -5.25 4.16
CA ILE A 143 -10.30 -5.32 5.47
C ILE A 143 -9.39 -6.08 6.43
N VAL A 144 -9.25 -5.53 7.65
CA VAL A 144 -8.56 -6.16 8.78
C VAL A 144 -9.56 -6.36 9.90
N SER A 145 -9.62 -7.59 10.42
CA SER A 145 -10.49 -7.97 11.53
C SER A 145 -9.72 -8.00 12.84
N GLU A 146 -10.35 -7.56 13.92
CA GLU A 146 -9.78 -7.74 15.25
C GLU A 146 -9.71 -9.21 15.67
N THR A 147 -8.80 -9.51 16.57
CA THR A 147 -8.61 -10.86 17.12
C THR A 147 -9.12 -11.01 18.55
N CYS A 148 -9.42 -9.94 19.24
CA CYS A 148 -9.67 -9.95 20.71
C CYS A 148 -10.72 -8.95 21.21
N ASN A 149 -11.74 -8.65 20.45
CA ASN A 149 -12.93 -7.82 20.85
C ASN A 149 -12.59 -6.56 21.68
N LYS A 150 -11.51 -5.84 21.31
CA LYS A 150 -11.02 -4.66 22.03
C LYS A 150 -11.10 -3.36 21.23
N LEU A 151 -11.43 -3.45 19.95
CA LEU A 151 -11.64 -2.25 19.13
C LEU A 151 -12.87 -1.49 19.64
N LYS A 152 -12.68 -0.19 19.86
CA LYS A 152 -13.78 0.70 20.23
C LYS A 152 -14.60 1.13 19.01
N GLN A 153 -13.99 1.12 17.84
CA GLN A 153 -14.55 1.51 16.55
C GLN A 153 -14.48 0.36 15.54
N GLY A 154 -15.09 0.53 14.40
CA GLY A 154 -15.14 -0.46 13.35
C GLY A 154 -16.54 -1.02 13.16
N PHE A 155 -16.75 -1.62 12.00
CA PHE A 155 -18.02 -2.24 11.64
C PHE A 155 -18.00 -3.75 11.91
N THR A 156 -19.16 -4.33 12.15
CA THR A 156 -19.34 -5.77 12.31
C THR A 156 -19.98 -6.36 11.07
N VAL A 157 -19.43 -7.45 10.56
CA VAL A 157 -20.00 -8.19 9.42
C VAL A 157 -20.52 -9.53 9.90
N GLY A 158 -21.77 -9.85 9.50
CA GLY A 158 -22.43 -11.10 9.81
C GLY A 158 -23.36 -11.02 11.02
N LYS A 159 -24.21 -12.04 11.15
CA LYS A 159 -25.11 -12.20 12.30
C LYS A 159 -24.29 -12.67 13.51
N LYS A 160 -24.61 -12.16 14.70
CA LYS A 160 -24.11 -12.75 15.95
C LYS A 160 -24.54 -14.23 15.96
N SER A 161 -23.59 -15.14 15.97
CA SER A 161 -23.87 -16.54 16.28
C SER A 161 -23.96 -16.66 17.80
N GLU A 162 -24.87 -17.48 18.31
CA GLU A 162 -25.02 -17.73 19.74
C GLU A 162 -23.66 -18.03 20.38
N GLY A 163 -23.28 -17.24 21.39
CA GLY A 163 -22.06 -17.41 22.17
C GLY A 163 -20.76 -16.81 21.58
N LYS A 164 -20.79 -16.10 20.46
CA LYS A 164 -19.61 -15.39 19.93
C LYS A 164 -19.91 -13.92 19.65
N ASP A 165 -19.16 -13.03 20.29
CA ASP A 165 -19.21 -11.60 19.96
C ASP A 165 -18.83 -11.36 18.50
N ALA A 166 -19.60 -10.49 17.83
CA ALA A 166 -19.28 -10.10 16.47
C ALA A 166 -17.96 -9.32 16.46
N ARG A 167 -16.99 -9.80 15.68
CA ARG A 167 -15.68 -9.16 15.55
C ARG A 167 -15.80 -7.86 14.78
N ARG A 168 -15.13 -6.81 15.27
CA ARG A 168 -15.06 -5.55 14.57
C ARG A 168 -13.96 -5.59 13.49
N GLN A 169 -14.21 -4.83 12.43
CA GLN A 169 -13.35 -4.75 11.26
C GLN A 169 -13.11 -3.28 10.89
N ILE A 170 -11.98 -3.02 10.30
CA ILE A 170 -11.63 -1.72 9.72
C ILE A 170 -11.24 -1.95 8.27
N LYS A 171 -11.70 -1.08 7.38
CA LYS A 171 -11.36 -1.07 5.97
C LYS A 171 -10.28 -0.02 5.72
N TYR A 172 -9.25 -0.42 5.04
CA TYR A 172 -8.20 0.45 4.52
C TYR A 172 -8.38 0.56 3.02
N THR A 173 -8.70 1.75 2.53
CA THR A 173 -8.74 2.04 1.10
C THR A 173 -7.50 2.81 0.72
N MET A 174 -6.75 2.30 -0.26
CA MET A 174 -5.41 2.77 -0.59
C MET A 174 -5.29 3.08 -2.07
N ALA A 175 -4.59 4.15 -2.38
CA ALA A 175 -4.10 4.44 -3.73
C ALA A 175 -2.60 4.18 -3.79
N TYR A 176 -2.19 3.25 -4.63
CA TYR A 176 -0.82 2.77 -4.77
C TYR A 176 -0.27 3.12 -6.16
N ASP A 177 0.89 3.77 -6.21
CA ASP A 177 1.51 4.26 -7.45
C ASP A 177 2.63 3.36 -8.00
N GLY A 178 2.75 2.13 -7.49
CA GLY A 178 3.81 1.20 -7.86
C GLY A 178 5.04 1.29 -6.96
N PHE A 179 5.12 2.34 -6.15
CA PHE A 179 6.20 2.55 -5.17
C PHE A 179 5.66 2.53 -3.74
N ALA A 180 4.66 3.37 -3.44
CA ALA A 180 4.09 3.51 -2.12
C ALA A 180 2.60 3.86 -2.18
N ALA A 181 1.94 3.88 -1.05
CA ALA A 181 0.57 4.35 -0.95
C ALA A 181 0.53 5.88 -0.99
N LYS A 182 0.15 6.48 -2.12
CA LYS A 182 -0.01 7.96 -2.24
C LYS A 182 -0.98 8.52 -1.21
N LEU A 183 -2.05 7.77 -0.95
CA LEU A 183 -3.08 8.11 0.04
C LEU A 183 -3.69 6.82 0.58
N THR A 184 -3.99 6.81 1.87
CA THR A 184 -4.69 5.69 2.52
C THR A 184 -5.71 6.25 3.50
N GLU A 185 -6.97 5.79 3.35
CA GLU A 185 -8.06 6.11 4.27
C GLU A 185 -8.35 4.93 5.20
N VAL A 186 -8.59 5.26 6.45
CA VAL A 186 -8.97 4.30 7.51
C VAL A 186 -10.46 4.46 7.78
N LEU A 187 -11.25 3.49 7.35
CA LEU A 187 -12.70 3.57 7.34
C LEU A 187 -13.29 2.58 8.36
N SER A 188 -14.06 3.09 9.31
CA SER A 188 -14.60 2.33 10.44
C SER A 188 -16.13 2.23 10.45
N GLU A 189 -16.83 2.92 9.56
CA GLU A 189 -18.30 2.96 9.51
C GLU A 189 -18.85 1.94 8.50
N PRO A 190 -20.03 1.32 8.78
CA PRO A 190 -20.63 0.31 7.91
C PRO A 190 -20.90 0.77 6.47
N THR A 191 -21.17 2.07 6.27
CA THR A 191 -21.41 2.65 4.95
C THR A 191 -20.24 2.44 3.99
N TYR A 192 -19.01 2.38 4.50
CA TYR A 192 -17.80 2.18 3.70
C TYR A 192 -17.52 0.70 3.38
N LEU A 193 -18.41 -0.23 3.73
CA LEU A 193 -18.33 -1.59 3.19
C LEU A 193 -18.46 -1.60 1.68
N SER A 194 -19.31 -0.71 1.11
CA SER A 194 -19.40 -0.49 -0.32
C SER A 194 -18.13 0.20 -0.86
N GLU A 195 -17.62 -0.27 -2.00
CA GLU A 195 -16.53 0.40 -2.70
C GLU A 195 -16.98 1.74 -3.30
N ASP A 196 -18.26 1.84 -3.70
CA ASP A 196 -18.85 3.10 -4.20
C ASP A 196 -18.83 4.23 -3.16
N MET A 197 -18.71 3.90 -1.86
CA MET A 197 -18.58 4.87 -0.78
C MET A 197 -17.14 5.04 -0.29
N ALA A 198 -16.35 3.98 -0.36
CA ALA A 198 -14.99 3.96 0.19
C ALA A 198 -13.96 4.56 -0.78
N MET A 199 -13.99 4.17 -2.06
CA MET A 199 -13.00 4.64 -3.05
C MET A 199 -13.02 6.15 -3.28
N PRO A 200 -14.18 6.84 -3.33
CA PRO A 200 -14.21 8.30 -3.48
C PRO A 200 -13.47 9.04 -2.38
N LYS A 201 -13.38 8.50 -1.16
CA LYS A 201 -12.61 9.13 -0.07
C LYS A 201 -11.14 9.30 -0.41
N VAL A 202 -10.58 8.37 -1.16
CA VAL A 202 -9.18 8.42 -1.64
C VAL A 202 -9.09 9.16 -2.97
N LEU A 203 -9.98 8.85 -3.92
CA LEU A 203 -9.93 9.39 -5.27
C LEU A 203 -10.14 10.91 -5.31
N ASP A 204 -11.15 11.45 -4.60
CA ASP A 204 -11.47 12.87 -4.61
C ASP A 204 -10.27 13.73 -4.15
N GLY A 205 -9.52 13.25 -3.15
CA GLY A 205 -8.32 13.92 -2.66
C GLY A 205 -7.14 13.90 -3.64
N LEU A 206 -6.99 12.79 -4.38
CA LEU A 206 -5.91 12.65 -5.36
C LEU A 206 -6.18 13.38 -6.66
N ILE A 207 -7.41 13.31 -7.16
CA ILE A 207 -7.83 14.00 -8.39
C ILE A 207 -7.63 15.51 -8.23
N LYS A 208 -8.02 16.07 -7.08
CA LYS A 208 -7.80 17.51 -6.77
C LYS A 208 -6.33 17.93 -6.77
N LYS A 209 -5.42 17.00 -6.43
CA LYS A 209 -3.97 17.25 -6.40
C LYS A 209 -3.30 17.03 -7.77
N ASP A 210 -3.93 16.29 -8.67
CA ASP A 210 -3.41 15.94 -10.01
C ASP A 210 -3.73 17.03 -11.03
N LYS A 211 -3.16 18.21 -10.86
CA LYS A 211 -3.43 19.38 -11.72
C LYS A 211 -3.02 19.20 -13.18
N ASN A 212 -2.10 18.28 -13.45
CA ASN A 212 -1.56 18.03 -14.79
C ASN A 212 -2.24 16.83 -15.48
N HIS A 213 -3.22 16.20 -14.85
CA HIS A 213 -3.97 15.04 -15.37
C HIS A 213 -3.05 13.93 -15.89
N GLN A 214 -1.94 13.67 -15.18
CA GLN A 214 -0.95 12.66 -15.58
C GLN A 214 -1.21 11.28 -14.97
N ASN A 215 -2.14 11.18 -14.01
CA ASN A 215 -2.46 9.91 -13.39
C ASN A 215 -3.57 9.18 -14.16
N LEU A 216 -3.35 7.87 -14.38
CA LEU A 216 -4.37 6.95 -14.82
C LEU A 216 -4.83 6.10 -13.62
N TYR A 217 -6.04 6.34 -13.14
CA TYR A 217 -6.59 5.64 -11.98
C TYR A 217 -7.13 4.28 -12.39
N VAL A 218 -6.68 3.22 -11.70
CA VAL A 218 -7.08 1.84 -12.03
C VAL A 218 -7.72 1.18 -10.80
N PHE A 219 -8.94 0.65 -10.98
CA PHE A 219 -9.71 0.03 -9.90
C PHE A 219 -10.51 -1.18 -10.37
N ASP A 220 -10.95 -2.03 -9.44
CA ASP A 220 -11.74 -3.22 -9.74
C ASP A 220 -13.24 -2.87 -9.86
N ARG A 221 -14.02 -3.87 -10.28
CA ARG A 221 -15.50 -3.82 -10.49
C ARG A 221 -16.33 -3.48 -9.24
N GLY A 222 -15.70 -3.21 -8.12
CA GLY A 222 -16.37 -2.77 -6.90
C GLY A 222 -16.96 -1.36 -6.98
N LEU A 223 -16.40 -0.50 -7.85
CA LEU A 223 -16.95 0.82 -8.17
C LEU A 223 -18.00 0.65 -9.27
N THR A 224 -19.28 0.84 -8.93
CA THR A 224 -20.41 0.55 -9.84
C THR A 224 -21.35 1.71 -10.04
N ALA A 225 -21.38 2.69 -9.15
CA ALA A 225 -22.27 3.84 -9.22
C ALA A 225 -21.89 4.76 -10.40
N LEU A 226 -22.89 5.12 -11.23
CA LEU A 226 -22.70 5.98 -12.39
C LEU A 226 -22.13 7.34 -11.99
N ASP A 227 -22.56 7.91 -10.87
CA ASP A 227 -22.08 9.20 -10.37
C ASP A 227 -20.59 9.21 -10.06
N ASN A 228 -20.05 8.07 -9.62
CA ASN A 228 -18.62 7.95 -9.40
C ASN A 228 -17.83 7.98 -10.72
N TYR A 229 -18.35 7.37 -11.79
CA TYR A 229 -17.74 7.47 -13.12
C TYR A 229 -17.87 8.87 -13.71
N LYS A 230 -19.02 9.55 -13.52
CA LYS A 230 -19.25 10.92 -13.99
C LYS A 230 -18.23 11.91 -13.40
N LYS A 231 -17.85 11.74 -12.14
CA LYS A 231 -16.83 12.59 -11.49
C LYS A 231 -15.51 12.61 -12.25
N PHE A 232 -15.05 11.49 -12.79
CA PHE A 232 -13.83 11.45 -13.60
C PHE A 232 -13.95 12.31 -14.85
N SER A 233 -15.08 12.22 -15.56
CA SER A 233 -15.31 13.06 -16.74
C SER A 233 -15.46 14.54 -16.40
N GLN A 234 -16.06 14.86 -15.25
CA GLN A 234 -16.23 16.25 -14.77
C GLN A 234 -14.91 16.90 -14.33
N THR A 235 -13.90 16.11 -13.99
CA THR A 235 -12.61 16.55 -13.46
C THR A 235 -11.45 16.30 -14.42
N ASP A 236 -11.73 15.88 -15.65
CA ASP A 236 -10.74 15.47 -16.67
C ASP A 236 -9.73 14.42 -16.15
N ALA A 237 -10.09 13.71 -15.08
CA ALA A 237 -9.28 12.64 -14.54
C ALA A 237 -9.48 11.35 -15.34
N MET A 238 -8.40 10.68 -15.69
CA MET A 238 -8.43 9.47 -16.52
C MET A 238 -8.52 8.20 -15.65
N PHE A 239 -9.34 7.24 -16.09
CA PHE A 239 -9.45 5.97 -15.39
C PHE A 239 -9.57 4.75 -16.32
N VAL A 240 -9.21 3.60 -15.79
CA VAL A 240 -9.53 2.27 -16.32
C VAL A 240 -10.12 1.44 -15.19
N GLY A 241 -11.34 0.98 -15.36
CA GLY A 241 -12.02 0.12 -14.41
C GLY A 241 -12.53 -1.16 -15.07
N ARG A 242 -12.92 -2.13 -14.24
CA ARG A 242 -13.68 -3.30 -14.70
C ARG A 242 -15.15 -3.08 -14.38
N ILE A 243 -16.02 -3.35 -15.36
CA ILE A 243 -17.47 -3.25 -15.19
C ILE A 243 -18.13 -4.64 -15.29
N ASN A 244 -19.25 -4.82 -14.61
CA ASN A 244 -20.02 -6.06 -14.70
C ASN A 244 -20.58 -6.26 -16.11
N THR A 245 -20.49 -7.48 -16.63
CA THR A 245 -20.95 -7.83 -17.99
C THR A 245 -22.46 -7.67 -18.20
N ASN A 246 -23.24 -7.68 -17.10
CA ASN A 246 -24.69 -7.46 -17.13
C ASN A 246 -25.09 -5.99 -16.88
N ARG A 247 -24.14 -5.05 -16.82
CA ARG A 247 -24.42 -3.62 -16.67
C ARG A 247 -25.22 -3.10 -17.85
N LYS A 248 -26.28 -2.34 -17.58
CA LYS A 248 -27.11 -1.72 -18.62
C LYS A 248 -26.34 -0.62 -19.33
N MET A 249 -26.25 -0.75 -20.65
CA MET A 249 -25.60 0.21 -21.53
C MET A 249 -26.20 0.16 -22.91
N LYS A 250 -26.22 1.29 -23.61
CA LYS A 250 -26.64 1.40 -25.02
C LYS A 250 -25.42 1.70 -25.88
N VAL A 251 -25.14 0.85 -26.85
CA VAL A 251 -24.03 1.08 -27.78
C VAL A 251 -24.37 2.28 -28.66
N VAL A 252 -23.48 3.26 -28.73
CA VAL A 252 -23.56 4.47 -29.56
C VAL A 252 -22.85 4.23 -30.88
N ARG A 253 -21.58 3.74 -30.81
CA ARG A 253 -20.79 3.42 -32.00
C ARG A 253 -19.73 2.37 -31.66
N SER A 254 -19.36 1.58 -32.68
CA SER A 254 -18.20 0.69 -32.61
C SER A 254 -16.93 1.43 -33.02
N LEU A 255 -15.82 1.09 -32.37
CA LEU A 255 -14.48 1.54 -32.70
C LEU A 255 -13.67 0.46 -33.42
N MET A 256 -14.27 -0.73 -33.61
CA MET A 256 -13.67 -1.84 -34.35
C MET A 256 -13.56 -1.52 -35.83
N THR A 257 -12.40 -1.80 -36.42
CA THR A 257 -12.15 -1.74 -37.87
C THR A 257 -11.66 -3.11 -38.36
N GLU A 258 -11.64 -3.33 -39.68
CA GLU A 258 -11.19 -4.60 -40.27
C GLU A 258 -9.74 -4.98 -39.87
N GLY A 259 -8.86 -3.98 -39.60
CA GLY A 259 -7.47 -4.18 -39.20
C GLY A 259 -7.24 -4.16 -37.69
N THR A 260 -8.29 -4.14 -36.85
CA THR A 260 -8.10 -4.05 -35.40
C THR A 260 -7.41 -5.30 -34.85
N ASP A 261 -6.27 -5.12 -34.19
CA ASP A 261 -5.57 -6.21 -33.49
C ASP A 261 -6.42 -6.69 -32.30
N ARG A 262 -6.74 -7.98 -32.31
CA ARG A 262 -7.58 -8.62 -31.27
C ARG A 262 -6.77 -9.28 -30.17
N ASP A 263 -5.45 -9.31 -30.27
CA ASP A 263 -4.60 -9.95 -29.26
C ASP A 263 -4.37 -9.04 -28.05
N LEU A 264 -4.96 -9.37 -26.91
CA LEU A 264 -4.73 -8.73 -25.62
C LEU A 264 -3.92 -9.65 -24.67
N GLY A 265 -3.07 -10.49 -25.20
CA GLY A 265 -2.28 -11.45 -24.46
C GLY A 265 -3.10 -12.68 -24.02
N LYS A 266 -3.50 -12.78 -22.76
CA LYS A 266 -4.38 -13.86 -22.25
C LYS A 266 -5.85 -13.67 -22.62
N LEU A 267 -6.21 -12.52 -23.13
CA LEU A 267 -7.55 -12.16 -23.56
C LEU A 267 -7.59 -11.98 -25.07
N GLU A 268 -8.74 -12.13 -25.65
CA GLU A 268 -9.07 -11.80 -27.04
C GLU A 268 -10.09 -10.67 -27.04
N LEU A 269 -9.83 -9.62 -27.79
CA LEU A 269 -10.76 -8.50 -27.99
C LEU A 269 -11.98 -8.99 -28.75
N THR A 270 -13.16 -8.84 -28.16
CA THR A 270 -14.43 -9.18 -28.81
C THR A 270 -15.13 -7.96 -29.36
N ASP A 271 -14.99 -6.79 -28.72
CA ASP A 271 -15.60 -5.55 -29.13
C ASP A 271 -14.93 -4.35 -28.48
N ASP A 272 -14.95 -3.19 -29.14
CA ASP A 272 -14.51 -1.91 -28.61
C ASP A 272 -15.53 -0.84 -29.00
N VAL A 273 -16.27 -0.33 -28.03
CA VAL A 273 -17.46 0.47 -28.26
C VAL A 273 -17.54 1.70 -27.38
N ILE A 274 -18.11 2.76 -27.93
CA ILE A 274 -18.63 3.86 -27.13
C ILE A 274 -20.06 3.53 -26.74
N VAL A 275 -20.37 3.70 -25.46
CA VAL A 275 -21.67 3.37 -24.90
C VAL A 275 -22.23 4.52 -24.06
N HIS A 276 -23.55 4.67 -24.04
CA HIS A 276 -24.22 5.39 -22.98
C HIS A 276 -24.47 4.43 -21.80
N LEU A 277 -23.87 4.75 -20.66
CA LEU A 277 -24.09 4.04 -19.40
C LEU A 277 -25.20 4.74 -18.63
N TYR A 278 -26.15 3.97 -18.11
CA TYR A 278 -27.29 4.48 -17.36
C TYR A 278 -27.69 3.54 -16.20
N ASN A 279 -28.49 4.07 -15.27
CA ASN A 279 -29.11 3.27 -14.23
C ASN A 279 -30.50 2.78 -14.72
N ARG A 280 -30.87 1.56 -14.33
CA ARG A 280 -32.18 0.99 -14.68
C ARG A 280 -33.30 1.88 -14.17
N GLY A 281 -34.23 2.29 -15.06
CA GLY A 281 -35.33 3.19 -14.73
C GLY A 281 -34.96 4.68 -14.73
N HIS A 282 -33.74 5.02 -15.14
CA HIS A 282 -33.22 6.40 -15.26
C HIS A 282 -32.40 6.53 -16.55
N GLU A 283 -33.02 6.13 -17.69
CA GLU A 283 -32.34 6.11 -18.98
C GLU A 283 -32.05 7.53 -19.50
N GLU A 284 -32.74 8.54 -19.00
CA GLU A 284 -32.45 9.97 -19.26
C GLU A 284 -31.16 10.44 -18.63
N ASP A 285 -30.72 9.84 -17.50
CA ASP A 285 -29.47 10.15 -16.82
C ASP A 285 -28.35 9.25 -17.33
N GLN A 286 -27.87 9.52 -18.54
CA GLN A 286 -26.85 8.74 -19.22
C GLN A 286 -25.56 9.52 -19.41
N GLN A 287 -24.43 8.80 -19.44
CA GLN A 287 -23.11 9.34 -19.69
C GLN A 287 -22.35 8.45 -20.66
N GLU A 288 -21.61 9.07 -21.56
CA GLU A 288 -20.80 8.39 -22.56
C GLU A 288 -19.47 7.88 -21.96
N PHE A 289 -19.17 6.60 -22.21
CA PHE A 289 -17.91 5.95 -21.86
C PHE A 289 -17.48 5.00 -22.98
N ARG A 290 -16.19 4.68 -23.00
CA ARG A 290 -15.66 3.60 -23.83
C ARG A 290 -15.67 2.30 -23.04
N VAL A 291 -16.11 1.21 -23.70
CA VAL A 291 -16.10 -0.15 -23.13
C VAL A 291 -15.35 -1.07 -24.06
N VAL A 292 -14.23 -1.60 -23.59
CA VAL A 292 -13.45 -2.65 -24.26
C VAL A 292 -13.93 -3.99 -23.75
N LYS A 293 -14.51 -4.82 -24.62
CA LYS A 293 -15.01 -6.16 -24.29
C LYS A 293 -13.99 -7.19 -24.74
N ALA A 294 -13.66 -8.10 -23.86
CA ALA A 294 -12.69 -9.15 -24.12
C ALA A 294 -13.13 -10.49 -23.53
N ARG A 295 -12.56 -11.57 -24.05
CA ARG A 295 -12.80 -12.95 -23.59
C ARG A 295 -11.49 -13.66 -23.27
N PHE A 296 -11.47 -14.49 -22.24
CA PHE A 296 -10.32 -15.34 -21.96
C PHE A 296 -10.13 -16.36 -23.08
N LYS A 297 -8.92 -16.46 -23.64
CA LYS A 297 -8.55 -17.42 -24.70
C LYS A 297 -8.61 -18.86 -24.19
N GLU A 298 -8.24 -19.11 -22.95
CA GLU A 298 -8.31 -20.41 -22.30
C GLU A 298 -9.36 -20.37 -21.18
N ALA A 299 -10.25 -21.36 -21.16
CA ALA A 299 -11.11 -21.57 -19.99
C ALA A 299 -10.22 -21.83 -18.78
N LYS A 300 -10.41 -21.07 -17.68
CA LYS A 300 -9.69 -21.37 -16.44
C LYS A 300 -10.06 -22.77 -16.00
N ASP A 301 -9.11 -23.69 -16.13
CA ASP A 301 -9.24 -25.03 -15.59
C ASP A 301 -9.33 -24.94 -14.06
N THR A 302 -10.54 -25.03 -13.54
CA THR A 302 -10.82 -24.97 -12.11
C THR A 302 -10.62 -26.36 -11.48
N THR A 303 -9.39 -26.86 -11.50
CA THR A 303 -9.01 -28.12 -10.81
C THR A 303 -9.06 -28.01 -9.27
N ARG A 304 -9.43 -26.88 -8.72
CA ARG A 304 -9.75 -26.75 -7.29
C ARG A 304 -11.10 -27.43 -7.02
N LYS A 305 -11.09 -28.58 -6.34
CA LYS A 305 -12.30 -29.25 -5.85
C LYS A 305 -13.25 -28.20 -5.24
N PRO A 306 -14.50 -28.10 -5.71
CA PRO A 306 -15.45 -27.13 -5.17
C PRO A 306 -15.64 -27.43 -3.69
N SER A 307 -15.52 -26.42 -2.82
CA SER A 307 -15.98 -26.56 -1.45
C SER A 307 -17.47 -26.86 -1.49
N ARG A 308 -17.97 -27.73 -0.61
CA ARG A 308 -19.39 -28.17 -0.54
C ARG A 308 -20.44 -27.05 -0.50
N ARG A 309 -20.03 -25.77 -0.49
CA ARG A 309 -20.88 -24.56 -0.49
C ARG A 309 -20.73 -23.68 -1.74
N ALA A 310 -19.91 -24.06 -2.70
CA ALA A 310 -19.80 -23.31 -3.94
C ALA A 310 -20.94 -23.75 -4.87
N ASN A 311 -22.02 -22.98 -4.93
CA ASN A 311 -22.84 -22.96 -6.15
C ASN A 311 -21.89 -22.80 -7.33
N PHE A 312 -22.01 -23.66 -8.35
CA PHE A 312 -21.22 -23.59 -9.57
C PHE A 312 -21.26 -22.15 -10.09
N LYS A 313 -20.27 -21.33 -9.75
CA LYS A 313 -20.08 -20.05 -10.40
C LYS A 313 -19.67 -20.38 -11.82
N LYS A 314 -20.58 -20.12 -12.75
CA LYS A 314 -20.30 -20.12 -14.19
C LYS A 314 -18.99 -19.34 -14.36
N VAL A 315 -17.96 -19.97 -14.92
CA VAL A 315 -16.67 -19.31 -15.13
C VAL A 315 -16.94 -18.11 -16.02
N GLU A 316 -16.70 -16.90 -15.50
CA GLU A 316 -16.91 -15.67 -16.24
C GLU A 316 -15.83 -15.63 -17.33
N GLN A 317 -16.23 -15.91 -18.57
CA GLN A 317 -15.31 -15.91 -19.72
C GLN A 317 -15.09 -14.50 -20.23
N ASP A 318 -16.12 -13.64 -20.14
CA ASP A 318 -16.09 -12.29 -20.66
C ASP A 318 -15.63 -11.28 -19.60
N VAL A 319 -14.83 -10.32 -20.03
CA VAL A 319 -14.30 -9.23 -19.20
C VAL A 319 -14.54 -7.93 -19.93
N TYR A 320 -15.19 -6.97 -19.25
CA TYR A 320 -15.45 -5.65 -19.79
C TYR A 320 -14.66 -4.61 -19.03
N PHE A 321 -13.87 -3.81 -19.75
CA PHE A 321 -13.14 -2.66 -19.22
C PHE A 321 -13.87 -1.40 -19.59
N ILE A 322 -14.06 -0.50 -18.63
CA ILE A 322 -14.66 0.83 -18.83
C ILE A 322 -13.60 1.90 -18.62
N THR A 323 -13.64 2.92 -19.47
CA THR A 323 -12.72 4.06 -19.39
C THR A 323 -13.34 5.33 -19.98
N ASN A 324 -12.83 6.47 -19.55
CA ASN A 324 -13.09 7.77 -20.17
C ASN A 324 -11.86 8.33 -20.89
N VAL A 325 -10.85 7.49 -21.17
CA VAL A 325 -9.56 7.97 -21.64
C VAL A 325 -9.66 8.54 -23.06
N THR A 326 -9.58 9.87 -23.10
CA THR A 326 -9.45 10.68 -24.31
C THR A 326 -8.33 11.70 -24.06
N ASN A 327 -7.69 12.16 -25.12
CA ASN A 327 -6.78 13.30 -25.01
C ASN A 327 -7.56 14.62 -24.90
N ALA A 328 -6.87 15.75 -24.77
CA ALA A 328 -7.48 17.08 -24.66
C ALA A 328 -8.34 17.47 -25.88
N THR A 329 -8.16 16.82 -27.03
CA THR A 329 -8.96 17.02 -28.24
C THR A 329 -10.17 16.08 -28.32
N GLY A 330 -10.36 15.22 -27.31
CA GLY A 330 -11.41 14.21 -27.27
C GLY A 330 -11.10 12.94 -28.08
N GLU A 331 -9.87 12.78 -28.61
CA GLU A 331 -9.43 11.57 -29.28
C GLU A 331 -9.05 10.48 -28.27
N LEU A 332 -9.18 9.23 -28.68
CA LEU A 332 -8.81 8.09 -27.86
C LEU A 332 -7.30 7.97 -27.80
N CYS A 333 -6.72 8.06 -26.59
CA CYS A 333 -5.28 8.01 -26.41
C CYS A 333 -4.73 6.67 -25.91
N LEU A 334 -5.60 5.70 -25.56
CA LEU A 334 -5.19 4.34 -25.20
C LEU A 334 -5.76 3.32 -26.19
N THR A 335 -4.90 2.39 -26.62
CA THR A 335 -5.31 1.20 -27.38
C THR A 335 -6.02 0.19 -26.47
N PRO A 336 -6.80 -0.76 -27.01
CA PRO A 336 -7.37 -1.86 -26.21
C PRO A 336 -6.31 -2.67 -25.46
N GLN A 337 -5.12 -2.84 -26.04
CA GLN A 337 -3.96 -3.51 -25.42
C GLN A 337 -3.48 -2.76 -24.19
N GLU A 338 -3.33 -1.44 -24.28
CA GLU A 338 -2.90 -0.59 -23.16
C GLU A 338 -3.94 -0.55 -22.04
N ILE A 339 -5.21 -0.53 -22.36
CA ILE A 339 -6.32 -0.61 -21.39
C ILE A 339 -6.26 -1.95 -20.63
N ALA A 340 -6.12 -3.06 -21.37
CA ALA A 340 -6.00 -4.39 -20.77
C ALA A 340 -4.74 -4.51 -19.91
N GLU A 341 -3.60 -3.94 -20.35
CA GLU A 341 -2.35 -3.93 -19.61
C GLU A 341 -2.44 -3.05 -18.35
N ALA A 342 -3.01 -1.84 -18.43
CA ALA A 342 -3.24 -0.98 -17.29
C ALA A 342 -4.08 -1.71 -16.22
N TYR A 343 -5.17 -2.37 -16.64
CA TYR A 343 -5.99 -3.15 -15.72
C TYR A 343 -5.23 -4.37 -15.15
N ARG A 344 -4.43 -5.06 -15.95
CA ARG A 344 -3.59 -6.18 -15.47
C ARG A 344 -2.67 -5.73 -14.34
N ARG A 345 -2.11 -4.54 -14.45
CA ARG A 345 -1.21 -3.95 -13.44
C ARG A 345 -1.93 -3.49 -12.16
N ARG A 346 -3.27 -3.48 -12.15
CA ARG A 346 -4.05 -3.32 -10.91
C ARG A 346 -3.65 -4.35 -9.85
N TRP A 347 -3.26 -5.56 -10.28
CA TRP A 347 -2.83 -6.63 -9.37
C TRP A 347 -1.64 -6.24 -8.47
N ASP A 348 -0.86 -5.24 -8.84
CA ASP A 348 0.31 -4.80 -8.08
C ASP A 348 -0.08 -4.31 -6.66
N ILE A 349 -1.26 -3.69 -6.50
CA ILE A 349 -1.74 -3.28 -5.17
C ILE A 349 -2.13 -4.48 -4.29
N GLU A 350 -2.65 -5.57 -4.87
CA GLU A 350 -2.93 -6.80 -4.12
C GLU A 350 -1.63 -7.46 -3.63
N VAL A 351 -0.58 -7.43 -4.46
CA VAL A 351 0.77 -7.89 -4.07
C VAL A 351 1.33 -7.02 -2.95
N PHE A 352 1.13 -5.70 -3.04
CA PHE A 352 1.56 -4.77 -2.00
C PHE A 352 0.80 -5.00 -0.68
N TYR A 353 -0.52 -5.16 -0.69
CA TYR A 353 -1.28 -5.53 0.50
C TYR A 353 -0.82 -6.86 1.11
N ARG A 354 -0.51 -7.85 0.27
CA ARG A 354 0.03 -9.14 0.72
C ARG A 354 1.35 -8.95 1.45
N PHE A 355 2.26 -8.16 0.89
CA PHE A 355 3.53 -7.79 1.51
C PHE A 355 3.31 -7.11 2.87
N LEU A 356 2.45 -6.09 2.97
CA LEU A 356 2.15 -5.44 4.23
C LEU A 356 1.61 -6.43 5.29
N LYS A 357 0.72 -7.33 4.88
CA LYS A 357 0.09 -8.31 5.78
C LYS A 357 1.04 -9.40 6.24
N GLN A 358 1.88 -9.90 5.36
CA GLN A 358 2.79 -11.00 5.65
C GLN A 358 4.05 -10.52 6.37
N GLU A 359 4.63 -9.41 5.91
CA GLU A 359 5.95 -8.96 6.38
C GLU A 359 5.90 -7.87 7.45
N LEU A 360 4.85 -7.04 7.48
CA LEU A 360 4.77 -5.87 8.35
C LEU A 360 3.59 -5.91 9.34
N SER A 361 3.10 -7.10 9.67
CA SER A 361 2.04 -7.29 10.68
C SER A 361 0.73 -6.52 10.42
N PHE A 362 0.47 -6.07 9.18
CA PHE A 362 -0.70 -5.27 8.81
C PHE A 362 -2.04 -6.01 8.96
N SER A 363 -2.00 -7.32 9.22
CA SER A 363 -3.19 -8.15 9.50
C SER A 363 -3.67 -8.08 10.96
N HIS A 364 -3.01 -7.29 11.83
CA HIS A 364 -3.32 -7.22 13.26
C HIS A 364 -3.35 -5.78 13.76
N PHE A 365 -4.24 -5.52 14.74
CA PHE A 365 -4.26 -4.24 15.45
C PHE A 365 -3.25 -4.26 16.61
N ILE A 366 -2.19 -3.43 16.50
CA ILE A 366 -1.21 -3.21 17.56
C ILE A 366 -1.77 -2.22 18.58
N SER A 367 -2.59 -1.28 18.14
CA SER A 367 -3.36 -0.35 18.96
C SER A 367 -4.86 -0.55 18.70
N THR A 368 -5.68 -0.25 19.69
CA THR A 368 -7.16 -0.32 19.60
C THR A 368 -7.82 1.04 19.58
N SER A 369 -7.06 2.13 19.72
CA SER A 369 -7.53 3.51 19.58
C SER A 369 -7.42 3.96 18.13
N ASP A 370 -8.30 4.87 17.69
CA ASP A 370 -8.29 5.44 16.34
C ASP A 370 -6.93 6.06 16.00
N ASN A 371 -6.47 6.97 16.86
CA ASN A 371 -5.18 7.62 16.69
C ASN A 371 -4.02 6.61 16.56
N GLY A 372 -3.99 5.62 17.47
CA GLY A 372 -2.93 4.61 17.44
C GLY A 372 -2.98 3.71 16.21
N ILE A 373 -4.14 3.43 15.65
CA ILE A 373 -4.30 2.69 14.39
C ILE A 373 -3.70 3.49 13.23
N LYS A 374 -3.98 4.79 13.17
CA LYS A 374 -3.43 5.69 12.13
C LYS A 374 -1.91 5.85 12.27
N VAL A 375 -1.39 6.03 13.49
CA VAL A 375 0.07 6.07 13.74
C VAL A 375 0.74 4.79 13.26
N ILE A 376 0.18 3.63 13.61
CA ILE A 376 0.71 2.32 13.18
C ILE A 376 0.63 2.18 11.65
N LEU A 377 -0.43 2.65 11.02
CA LEU A 377 -0.57 2.67 9.56
C LEU A 377 0.58 3.46 8.90
N TYR A 378 0.77 4.74 9.28
CA TYR A 378 1.84 5.56 8.71
C TYR A 378 3.21 4.94 8.91
N MET A 379 3.48 4.40 10.10
CA MET A 379 4.76 3.75 10.38
C MET A 379 4.96 2.45 9.60
N THR A 380 3.88 1.68 9.37
CA THR A 380 3.91 0.51 8.47
C THR A 380 4.25 0.92 7.04
N LEU A 381 3.61 1.98 6.53
CA LEU A 381 3.84 2.48 5.18
C LEU A 381 5.25 3.08 5.01
N ILE A 382 5.77 3.82 6.01
CA ILE A 382 7.15 4.32 6.02
C ILE A 382 8.14 3.16 5.97
N THR A 383 7.94 2.15 6.84
CA THR A 383 8.82 0.97 6.84
C THR A 383 8.74 0.21 5.51
N ALA A 384 7.54 0.10 4.94
CA ALA A 384 7.35 -0.49 3.61
C ALA A 384 8.16 0.26 2.54
N MET A 385 8.12 1.60 2.53
CA MET A 385 8.92 2.41 1.59
C MET A 385 10.42 2.12 1.71
N LEU A 386 10.96 2.05 2.92
CA LEU A 386 12.37 1.73 3.14
C LEU A 386 12.75 0.36 2.55
N ILE A 387 11.91 -0.66 2.80
CA ILE A 387 12.12 -2.00 2.23
C ILE A 387 11.98 -1.98 0.70
N MET A 388 11.02 -1.24 0.15
CA MET A 388 10.82 -1.13 -1.29
C MET A 388 12.02 -0.49 -2.00
N ILE A 389 12.60 0.54 -1.41
CA ILE A 389 13.83 1.17 -1.92
C ILE A 389 14.97 0.19 -1.89
N TYR A 390 15.21 -0.44 -0.74
CA TYR A 390 16.24 -1.44 -0.58
C TYR A 390 16.10 -2.58 -1.60
N LYS A 391 14.88 -3.08 -1.76
CA LYS A 391 14.50 -4.08 -2.76
C LYS A 391 14.89 -3.64 -4.18
N ARG A 392 14.47 -2.42 -4.57
CA ARG A 392 14.68 -1.91 -5.93
C ARG A 392 16.16 -1.68 -6.23
N LEU A 393 16.85 -0.99 -5.33
CA LEU A 393 18.28 -0.68 -5.52
C LEU A 393 19.16 -1.93 -5.57
N ASN A 394 18.76 -2.99 -4.88
CA ASN A 394 19.48 -4.28 -4.87
C ASN A 394 18.93 -5.31 -5.88
N GLY A 395 17.79 -5.06 -6.54
CA GLY A 395 17.22 -5.96 -7.54
C GLY A 395 16.70 -7.29 -6.98
N ILE A 396 16.19 -7.30 -5.74
CA ILE A 396 15.78 -8.51 -4.99
C ILE A 396 14.27 -8.58 -4.76
N GLY A 397 13.76 -9.73 -4.28
CA GLY A 397 12.35 -9.95 -3.95
C GLY A 397 11.92 -9.27 -2.64
N TYR A 398 10.62 -9.20 -2.35
CA TYR A 398 10.09 -8.58 -1.12
C TYR A 398 10.53 -9.30 0.17
N SER A 399 10.41 -10.62 0.19
CA SER A 399 10.80 -11.43 1.35
C SER A 399 12.29 -11.34 1.61
N ASP A 400 13.09 -11.46 0.54
CA ASP A 400 14.54 -11.36 0.60
C ASP A 400 15.00 -9.97 1.05
N ALA A 401 14.30 -8.91 0.58
CA ALA A 401 14.61 -7.54 0.95
C ALA A 401 14.46 -7.32 2.46
N LYS A 402 13.36 -7.75 3.06
CA LYS A 402 13.17 -7.64 4.52
C LYS A 402 14.21 -8.46 5.28
N PHE A 403 14.45 -9.69 4.85
CA PHE A 403 15.40 -10.60 5.48
C PHE A 403 16.82 -10.04 5.45
N CYS A 404 17.31 -9.62 4.28
CA CYS A 404 18.66 -9.05 4.14
C CYS A 404 18.79 -7.71 4.87
N PHE A 405 17.74 -6.87 4.82
CA PHE A 405 17.72 -5.62 5.58
C PHE A 405 17.92 -5.87 7.07
N LYS A 406 17.20 -6.85 7.62
CA LYS A 406 17.33 -7.25 9.03
C LYS A 406 18.75 -7.75 9.34
N LEU A 407 19.30 -8.67 8.54
CA LEU A 407 20.65 -9.21 8.75
C LEU A 407 21.70 -8.10 8.76
N GLN A 408 21.69 -7.20 7.79
CA GLN A 408 22.64 -6.09 7.74
C GLN A 408 22.49 -5.12 8.93
N LEU A 409 21.29 -4.96 9.47
CA LEU A 409 21.11 -4.19 10.72
C LEU A 409 21.71 -4.92 11.92
N GLU A 410 21.57 -6.24 11.99
CA GLU A 410 22.17 -7.05 13.06
C GLU A 410 23.70 -7.01 12.99
N ASP A 411 24.30 -7.14 11.82
CA ASP A 411 25.75 -7.00 11.61
C ASP A 411 26.22 -5.59 12.03
N TRP A 412 25.52 -4.56 11.60
CA TRP A 412 25.86 -3.19 12.01
C TRP A 412 25.78 -2.98 13.52
N ILE A 413 24.81 -3.59 14.20
CA ILE A 413 24.72 -3.55 15.68
C ILE A 413 25.91 -4.23 16.33
N ILE A 414 26.39 -5.35 15.77
CA ILE A 414 27.58 -6.06 16.26
C ILE A 414 28.79 -5.15 16.15
N ASP A 415 29.02 -4.54 15.00
CA ASP A 415 30.13 -3.61 14.76
C ASP A 415 30.08 -2.40 15.71
N LEU A 416 28.88 -1.83 15.94
CA LEU A 416 28.71 -0.75 16.92
C LEU A 416 29.06 -1.20 18.34
N ASN A 417 28.64 -2.39 18.77
CA ASN A 417 28.94 -2.90 20.10
C ASN A 417 30.43 -3.21 20.28
N VAL A 418 31.11 -3.70 19.24
CA VAL A 418 32.55 -3.88 19.23
C VAL A 418 33.25 -2.52 19.37
N ALA A 419 32.84 -1.52 18.54
CA ALA A 419 33.40 -0.18 18.61
C ALA A 419 33.21 0.48 20.00
N ILE A 420 32.04 0.30 20.62
CA ILE A 420 31.76 0.80 21.99
C ILE A 420 32.70 0.16 23.00
N LYS A 421 32.94 -1.14 22.91
CA LYS A 421 33.82 -1.86 23.85
C LYS A 421 35.31 -1.53 23.68
N THR A 422 35.74 -1.31 22.43
CA THR A 422 37.16 -1.06 22.10
C THR A 422 37.57 0.39 22.32
N CYS A 423 36.68 1.36 22.12
CA CYS A 423 36.96 2.79 22.15
C CYS A 423 36.66 3.46 23.51
N GLY A 424 36.08 2.76 24.48
CA GLY A 424 35.78 3.27 25.82
C GLY A 424 34.98 4.60 25.77
N PRO A 425 35.41 5.64 26.55
CA PRO A 425 34.70 6.92 26.60
C PRO A 425 34.66 7.69 25.24
N GLU A 426 35.54 7.36 24.31
CA GLU A 426 35.56 7.94 22.95
C GLU A 426 34.59 7.28 21.98
N TYR A 427 33.76 6.34 22.46
CA TYR A 427 32.85 5.58 21.59
C TYR A 427 31.93 6.46 20.72
N LYS A 428 31.58 7.69 21.18
CA LYS A 428 30.76 8.62 20.39
C LYS A 428 31.44 9.03 19.09
N LYS A 429 32.74 9.29 19.13
CA LYS A 429 33.53 9.59 17.92
C LYS A 429 33.69 8.36 17.04
N ALA A 430 33.94 7.19 17.67
CA ALA A 430 33.99 5.93 16.92
C ALA A 430 32.67 5.55 16.27
N MET A 431 31.55 5.73 16.96
CA MET A 431 30.20 5.57 16.37
C MET A 431 29.97 6.50 15.19
N GLN A 432 30.37 7.76 15.27
CA GLN A 432 30.26 8.71 14.19
C GLN A 432 31.16 8.31 13.00
N ALA A 433 32.35 7.81 13.29
CA ALA A 433 33.25 7.28 12.27
C ALA A 433 32.71 6.00 11.59
N VAL A 434 32.11 5.08 12.35
CA VAL A 434 31.44 3.87 11.79
C VAL A 434 30.20 4.28 11.00
N ARG A 435 29.40 5.22 11.48
CA ARG A 435 28.26 5.79 10.74
C ARG A 435 28.70 6.47 9.45
N ASN A 436 29.88 7.08 9.38
CA ASN A 436 30.39 7.80 8.22
C ASN A 436 31.19 6.91 7.24
N ARG A 437 31.60 5.70 7.64
CA ARG A 437 32.38 4.76 6.80
C ARG A 437 31.53 3.95 5.81
N ILE A 438 30.25 4.06 5.86
CA ILE A 438 29.38 3.36 4.92
C ILE A 438 29.13 4.32 3.75
N PRO A 439 29.51 3.96 2.52
CA PRO A 439 29.40 4.81 1.33
C PRO A 439 27.96 5.17 0.99
#